data_c8fd9cd962a9de2fca84c5ab50155213
#
_entry.id   c8fd9cd962a9de2fca84c5ab50155213
#
_cell.length_a   1.000
_cell.length_b   1.000
_cell.length_c   1.000
_cell.angle_alpha   90.00
_cell.angle_beta   90.00
_cell.angle_gamma   90.00
#
_symmetry.space_group_name_H-M   'P 1'
#
loop_
_entity.id
_entity.type
_entity.pdbx_description
1 polymer ?
#
loop_
_entity_poly.entity_id
_entity_poly.type
_entity_poly.pdbx_seq_one_letter_code
_entity_poly.pdbx_strand_id
1 'polypeptide(L)'
;MVTPDFVIRGRRVVLPGPSADLSTRAAGAPAQHQIGSASIQIRDGLIVAVAAYDEVPDGCHVVEAGEESVVMPGLVDTHVHINEPGRTAWEGFATATRAAAAGGVTTLVDMPLNCIPPTTTITGLQAKLEAARSKCHVDVAFWGGVVPGNTGELGPLFAAGVVGFKCFLVHSGVDEFPNVTESDLRQALPELARLGSVLIVHAEVPGPIEAACSAPHAAGDARCYETFLNARPRAAEDEAVKLMIRLAGEFGARVHIVHHSSADALPLLQQAKAAGRQLTAEIRERENREQLWQALSDGTIDMVVSDHSPCPPEMKCRQTGDFMKAWGGISSLQLRLPVVWTEASTRGHSLSDLAEWLCRAPAQLAGLDQRKGAIAAGYDADI
;
A
#
# COMPACT_ATOMS: atom_id res chain seq x y z
N MET A 1 31.04 15.31 -19.14
CA MET A 1 30.08 14.96 -18.06
C MET A 1 29.00 16.03 -18.04
N VAL A 2 27.78 15.69 -17.88
CA VAL A 2 26.67 16.67 -17.84
C VAL A 2 26.54 17.16 -16.42
N THR A 3 26.51 18.48 -16.19
CA THR A 3 26.44 19.11 -14.88
C THR A 3 25.06 18.83 -14.25
N PRO A 4 24.96 18.34 -13.01
CA PRO A 4 23.69 18.22 -12.30
C PRO A 4 23.10 19.59 -11.93
N ASP A 5 21.78 19.66 -11.70
CA ASP A 5 21.10 20.89 -11.27
C ASP A 5 21.49 21.25 -9.83
N PHE A 6 21.54 20.22 -8.98
CA PHE A 6 22.00 20.33 -7.59
C PHE A 6 22.43 18.96 -7.05
N VAL A 7 23.05 18.97 -5.88
CA VAL A 7 23.51 17.78 -5.17
C VAL A 7 22.91 17.78 -3.78
N ILE A 8 22.30 16.67 -3.36
CA ILE A 8 22.01 16.40 -1.95
C ILE A 8 23.11 15.52 -1.41
N ARG A 9 23.73 15.88 -0.29
CA ARG A 9 24.68 15.00 0.37
C ARG A 9 24.40 14.84 1.87
N GLY A 10 24.69 13.67 2.36
CA GLY A 10 24.51 13.31 3.76
C GLY A 10 25.50 12.28 4.24
N ARG A 11 25.75 12.28 5.53
CA ARG A 11 26.59 11.27 6.17
C ARG A 11 25.83 9.98 6.48
N ARG A 12 24.51 10.04 6.46
CA ARG A 12 23.61 8.92 6.72
C ARG A 12 22.58 8.83 5.59
N VAL A 13 22.97 8.18 4.51
CA VAL A 13 22.11 7.93 3.32
C VAL A 13 21.75 6.46 3.28
N VAL A 14 20.48 6.13 3.15
CA VAL A 14 19.99 4.75 2.97
C VAL A 14 20.12 4.37 1.51
N LEU A 15 21.05 3.52 1.19
CA LEU A 15 21.42 3.09 -0.16
C LEU A 15 21.07 1.62 -0.38
N PRO A 16 20.77 1.21 -1.63
CA PRO A 16 20.74 -0.21 -1.98
C PRO A 16 22.07 -0.89 -1.65
N GLY A 17 22.02 -2.10 -1.10
CA GLY A 17 23.24 -2.88 -0.82
C GLY A 17 23.96 -3.33 -2.08
N PRO A 18 25.27 -3.65 -2.01
CA PRO A 18 26.14 -3.93 -3.17
C PRO A 18 25.74 -5.18 -3.97
N SER A 19 24.90 -6.05 -3.47
CA SER A 19 24.39 -7.24 -4.17
C SER A 19 22.96 -7.08 -4.69
N ALA A 20 22.40 -5.87 -4.61
CA ALA A 20 21.05 -5.61 -5.07
C ALA A 20 21.03 -5.40 -6.60
N ASP A 21 20.96 -6.48 -7.36
CA ASP A 21 20.29 -6.39 -8.66
C ASP A 21 18.79 -6.16 -8.37
N LEU A 22 18.40 -4.89 -8.40
CA LEU A 22 17.04 -4.45 -8.08
C LEU A 22 16.00 -5.05 -9.03
N SER A 23 16.44 -5.58 -10.19
CA SER A 23 15.56 -6.13 -11.23
C SER A 23 15.19 -7.61 -11.01
N THR A 24 15.95 -8.36 -10.21
CA THR A 24 15.84 -9.84 -10.15
C THR A 24 15.44 -10.37 -8.76
N ARG A 25 15.27 -9.49 -7.76
CA ARG A 25 15.06 -9.91 -6.39
C ARG A 25 13.61 -10.35 -6.13
N ALA A 26 13.45 -11.58 -5.65
CA ALA A 26 12.16 -12.12 -5.22
C ALA A 26 11.58 -11.30 -4.05
N ALA A 27 10.27 -11.09 -4.04
CA ALA A 27 9.56 -10.54 -2.89
C ALA A 27 9.83 -11.39 -1.63
N GLY A 28 10.08 -10.75 -0.49
CA GLY A 28 10.35 -11.41 0.79
C GLY A 28 11.82 -11.74 1.08
N ALA A 29 12.77 -11.41 0.21
CA ALA A 29 14.18 -11.52 0.57
C ALA A 29 14.57 -10.39 1.55
N PRO A 30 15.37 -10.66 2.61
CA PRO A 30 15.71 -9.66 3.62
C PRO A 30 16.36 -8.41 3.01
N ALA A 31 16.04 -7.25 3.57
CA ALA A 31 16.54 -5.97 3.10
C ALA A 31 18.06 -5.95 3.09
N GLN A 32 18.65 -5.53 1.99
CA GLN A 32 20.09 -5.29 1.88
C GLN A 32 20.35 -3.82 1.57
N HIS A 33 19.69 -2.94 2.30
CA HIS A 33 20.06 -1.53 2.31
C HIS A 33 21.26 -1.35 3.26
N GLN A 34 22.10 -0.39 2.93
CA GLN A 34 23.21 0.04 3.77
C GLN A 34 23.08 1.54 4.07
N ILE A 35 23.55 1.95 5.24
CA ILE A 35 23.65 3.36 5.58
C ILE A 35 25.11 3.79 5.41
N GLY A 36 25.33 4.79 4.56
CA GLY A 36 26.65 5.31 4.26
C GLY A 36 26.65 6.80 3.95
N SER A 37 27.84 7.39 3.87
CA SER A 37 28.00 8.77 3.42
C SER A 37 27.98 8.79 1.90
N ALA A 38 27.18 9.68 1.31
CA ALA A 38 27.08 9.82 -0.15
C ALA A 38 26.72 11.24 -0.59
N SER A 39 27.01 11.56 -1.85
CA SER A 39 26.48 12.65 -2.61
C SER A 39 25.51 12.11 -3.68
N ILE A 40 24.35 12.70 -3.78
CA ILE A 40 23.28 12.33 -4.72
C ILE A 40 23.14 13.46 -5.71
N GLN A 41 23.53 13.21 -6.97
CA GLN A 41 23.55 14.20 -8.03
C GLN A 41 22.23 14.13 -8.79
N ILE A 42 21.50 15.24 -8.85
CA ILE A 42 20.14 15.32 -9.38
C ILE A 42 20.11 16.24 -10.58
N ARG A 43 19.40 15.82 -11.64
CA ARG A 43 19.12 16.63 -12.82
C ARG A 43 17.78 16.25 -13.43
N ASP A 44 17.01 17.28 -13.78
CA ASP A 44 15.68 17.10 -14.40
C ASP A 44 14.77 16.17 -13.58
N GLY A 45 14.86 16.24 -12.24
CA GLY A 45 14.10 15.39 -11.31
C GLY A 45 14.56 13.93 -11.23
N LEU A 46 15.69 13.56 -11.86
CA LEU A 46 16.28 12.22 -11.82
C LEU A 46 17.61 12.20 -11.07
N ILE A 47 17.84 11.11 -10.36
CA ILE A 47 19.16 10.79 -9.78
C ILE A 47 20.08 10.37 -10.93
N VAL A 48 21.08 11.19 -11.27
CA VAL A 48 22.03 10.89 -12.35
C VAL A 48 23.28 10.17 -11.86
N ALA A 49 23.63 10.34 -10.58
CA ALA A 49 24.70 9.59 -9.93
C ALA A 49 24.52 9.54 -8.40
N VAL A 50 25.02 8.48 -7.79
CA VAL A 50 25.27 8.37 -6.37
C VAL A 50 26.78 8.14 -6.20
N ALA A 51 27.47 9.06 -5.56
CA ALA A 51 28.92 9.11 -5.49
C ALA A 51 29.43 9.24 -4.05
N ALA A 52 30.75 9.25 -3.85
CA ALA A 52 31.34 9.50 -2.54
C ALA A 52 30.92 10.89 -2.00
N TYR A 53 30.85 11.02 -0.68
CA TYR A 53 30.36 12.24 0.00
C TYR A 53 31.03 13.53 -0.49
N ASP A 54 32.36 13.48 -0.71
CA ASP A 54 33.16 14.63 -1.12
C ASP A 54 33.20 14.81 -2.67
N GLU A 55 32.61 13.89 -3.42
CA GLU A 55 32.56 13.94 -4.87
C GLU A 55 31.35 14.77 -5.34
N VAL A 56 31.60 16.07 -5.41
CA VAL A 56 30.62 17.09 -5.86
C VAL A 56 31.14 17.80 -7.10
N PRO A 57 30.40 17.86 -8.20
CA PRO A 57 30.81 18.61 -9.40
C PRO A 57 30.99 20.10 -9.12
N ASP A 58 32.02 20.70 -9.72
CA ASP A 58 32.34 22.10 -9.53
C ASP A 58 31.16 23.03 -9.91
N GLY A 59 30.87 24.00 -9.06
CA GLY A 59 29.83 25.00 -9.30
C GLY A 59 28.40 24.53 -9.05
N CYS A 60 28.19 23.26 -8.64
CA CYS A 60 26.87 22.78 -8.27
C CYS A 60 26.38 23.36 -6.95
N HIS A 61 25.08 23.67 -6.89
CA HIS A 61 24.40 23.94 -5.62
C HIS A 61 24.35 22.67 -4.78
N VAL A 62 24.73 22.76 -3.50
CA VAL A 62 24.75 21.62 -2.56
C VAL A 62 23.71 21.86 -1.47
N VAL A 63 22.85 20.88 -1.28
CA VAL A 63 21.95 20.74 -0.13
C VAL A 63 22.60 19.76 0.83
N GLU A 64 23.06 20.27 1.97
CA GLU A 64 23.68 19.46 3.02
C GLU A 64 22.63 18.94 3.99
N ALA A 65 22.49 17.63 4.10
CA ALA A 65 21.69 17.03 5.16
C ALA A 65 22.40 17.19 6.50
N GLY A 66 21.68 17.64 7.52
CA GLY A 66 22.24 17.81 8.87
C GLY A 66 22.83 16.51 9.43
N GLU A 67 23.79 16.63 10.34
CA GLU A 67 24.53 15.49 10.92
C GLU A 67 23.61 14.42 11.56
N GLU A 68 22.52 14.88 12.20
CA GLU A 68 21.51 14.00 12.81
C GLU A 68 20.45 13.51 11.82
N SER A 69 20.43 14.05 10.61
CA SER A 69 19.44 13.71 9.58
C SER A 69 19.81 12.41 8.86
N VAL A 70 18.79 11.73 8.37
CA VAL A 70 18.92 10.59 7.48
C VAL A 70 18.30 10.94 6.14
N VAL A 71 19.02 10.71 5.06
CA VAL A 71 18.51 10.79 3.71
C VAL A 71 18.04 9.39 3.31
N MET A 72 16.78 9.24 2.95
CA MET A 72 16.21 7.96 2.55
C MET A 72 15.33 8.12 1.30
N PRO A 73 15.03 7.00 0.59
CA PRO A 73 14.09 7.08 -0.52
C PRO A 73 12.74 7.62 -0.05
N GLY A 74 12.07 8.39 -0.88
CA GLY A 74 10.71 8.83 -0.63
C GLY A 74 9.77 7.65 -0.41
N LEU A 75 8.86 7.79 0.55
CA LEU A 75 7.92 6.73 0.90
C LEU A 75 6.93 6.52 -0.23
N VAL A 76 6.59 5.26 -0.48
CA VAL A 76 5.54 4.85 -1.42
C VAL A 76 4.36 4.29 -0.63
N ASP A 77 3.15 4.79 -0.87
CA ASP A 77 1.95 4.31 -0.20
C ASP A 77 0.93 3.77 -1.20
N THR A 78 0.77 2.46 -1.22
CA THR A 78 -0.10 1.77 -2.17
C THR A 78 -1.53 1.57 -1.68
N HIS A 79 -1.89 2.09 -0.48
CA HIS A 79 -3.22 1.94 0.08
C HIS A 79 -3.76 3.26 0.63
N VAL A 80 -4.29 4.08 -0.27
CA VAL A 80 -4.81 5.42 0.06
C VAL A 80 -6.18 5.60 -0.58
N HIS A 81 -7.16 6.09 0.19
CA HIS A 81 -8.49 6.43 -0.31
C HIS A 81 -8.63 7.95 -0.46
N ILE A 82 -8.46 8.44 -1.69
CA ILE A 82 -8.82 9.81 -2.06
C ILE A 82 -10.24 9.79 -2.63
N ASN A 83 -11.16 10.39 -1.92
CA ASN A 83 -12.58 10.25 -2.15
C ASN A 83 -13.10 11.20 -3.27
N GLU A 84 -12.22 11.76 -4.06
CA GLU A 84 -12.52 12.64 -5.18
C GLU A 84 -12.39 11.87 -6.52
N PRO A 85 -13.32 12.06 -7.46
CA PRO A 85 -14.53 12.91 -7.42
C PRO A 85 -15.67 12.33 -6.57
N GLY A 86 -16.67 13.15 -6.34
CA GLY A 86 -17.96 12.76 -5.74
C GLY A 86 -18.05 12.85 -4.22
N ARG A 87 -16.98 12.54 -3.48
CA ARG A 87 -16.91 12.66 -2.01
C ARG A 87 -15.71 13.50 -1.56
N THR A 88 -15.39 14.55 -2.30
CA THR A 88 -14.25 15.46 -1.99
C THR A 88 -14.32 16.04 -0.57
N ALA A 89 -15.52 16.16 0.02
CA ALA A 89 -15.69 16.58 1.42
C ALA A 89 -15.11 15.57 2.43
N TRP A 90 -14.90 14.31 2.07
CA TRP A 90 -14.22 13.33 2.92
C TRP A 90 -12.72 13.53 2.84
N GLU A 91 -12.18 13.56 1.63
CA GLU A 91 -10.78 13.89 1.30
C GLU A 91 -10.68 14.16 -0.20
N GLY A 92 -9.90 15.18 -0.59
CA GLY A 92 -9.60 15.50 -1.98
C GLY A 92 -8.11 15.34 -2.29
N PHE A 93 -7.76 15.38 -3.59
CA PHE A 93 -6.36 15.23 -4.04
C PHE A 93 -5.43 16.28 -3.43
N ALA A 94 -5.87 17.54 -3.32
CA ALA A 94 -5.03 18.61 -2.78
C ALA A 94 -4.70 18.41 -1.30
N THR A 95 -5.63 17.92 -0.48
CA THR A 95 -5.42 17.70 0.96
C THR A 95 -4.65 16.42 1.22
N ALA A 96 -5.02 15.31 0.58
CA ALA A 96 -4.34 14.03 0.71
C ALA A 96 -2.87 14.12 0.29
N THR A 97 -2.58 14.73 -0.86
CA THR A 97 -1.20 14.81 -1.36
C THR A 97 -0.33 15.79 -0.56
N ARG A 98 -0.91 16.83 0.08
CA ARG A 98 -0.19 17.63 1.06
C ARG A 98 0.12 16.86 2.34
N ALA A 99 -0.83 16.06 2.82
CA ALA A 99 -0.61 15.18 3.98
C ALA A 99 0.45 14.12 3.66
N ALA A 100 0.47 13.58 2.44
CA ALA A 100 1.49 12.69 1.92
C ALA A 100 2.88 13.34 2.00
N ALA A 101 3.05 14.50 1.38
CA ALA A 101 4.30 15.24 1.39
C ALA A 101 4.79 15.55 2.81
N ALA A 102 3.89 15.99 3.71
CA ALA A 102 4.21 16.25 5.11
C ALA A 102 4.62 14.97 5.89
N GLY A 103 4.18 13.80 5.44
CA GLY A 103 4.55 12.49 6.00
C GLY A 103 5.76 11.82 5.32
N GLY A 104 6.41 12.51 4.36
CA GLY A 104 7.52 11.95 3.59
C GLY A 104 7.09 10.98 2.49
N VAL A 105 5.81 10.91 2.17
CA VAL A 105 5.28 10.09 1.07
C VAL A 105 5.39 10.89 -0.23
N THR A 106 6.20 10.41 -1.17
CA THR A 106 6.44 11.07 -2.47
C THR A 106 5.61 10.45 -3.58
N THR A 107 5.14 9.22 -3.38
CA THR A 107 4.30 8.51 -4.34
C THR A 107 3.17 7.78 -3.61
N LEU A 108 1.95 7.96 -4.07
CA LEU A 108 0.79 7.21 -3.56
C LEU A 108 0.00 6.55 -4.68
N VAL A 109 -0.69 5.45 -4.35
CA VAL A 109 -1.59 4.78 -5.27
C VAL A 109 -3.01 4.82 -4.68
N ASP A 110 -3.89 5.54 -5.36
CA ASP A 110 -5.24 5.77 -4.90
C ASP A 110 -6.17 4.60 -5.25
N MET A 111 -7.02 4.22 -4.28
CA MET A 111 -7.98 3.13 -4.38
C MET A 111 -9.13 3.45 -5.35
N PRO A 112 -9.75 2.41 -5.98
CA PRO A 112 -10.76 2.60 -7.02
C PRO A 112 -12.15 2.92 -6.50
N LEU A 113 -12.35 2.94 -5.19
CA LEU A 113 -13.66 3.12 -4.54
C LEU A 113 -13.68 4.36 -3.64
N ASN A 114 -14.84 4.64 -3.07
CA ASN A 114 -15.24 5.86 -2.36
C ASN A 114 -15.34 7.10 -3.25
N CYS A 115 -14.72 7.13 -4.41
CA CYS A 115 -15.00 8.14 -5.45
C CYS A 115 -16.25 7.77 -6.26
N ILE A 116 -16.90 8.76 -6.85
CA ILE A 116 -18.09 8.60 -7.70
C ILE A 116 -17.87 9.35 -9.03
N PRO A 117 -17.76 8.64 -10.16
CA PRO A 117 -17.86 7.19 -10.32
C PRO A 117 -16.61 6.45 -9.78
N PRO A 118 -16.73 5.16 -9.40
CA PRO A 118 -15.58 4.34 -9.04
C PRO A 118 -14.70 4.04 -10.26
N THR A 119 -13.42 3.70 -10.03
CA THR A 119 -12.45 3.39 -11.10
C THR A 119 -12.60 1.93 -11.57
N THR A 120 -13.79 1.56 -12.01
CA THR A 120 -14.14 0.21 -12.52
C THR A 120 -14.32 0.17 -14.03
N THR A 121 -14.23 1.33 -14.68
CA THR A 121 -14.33 1.53 -16.13
C THR A 121 -13.37 2.62 -16.59
N ILE A 122 -13.08 2.68 -17.90
CA ILE A 122 -12.29 3.78 -18.50
C ILE A 122 -12.89 5.15 -18.20
N THR A 123 -14.22 5.28 -18.26
CA THR A 123 -14.90 6.55 -17.93
C THR A 123 -14.66 6.94 -16.46
N GLY A 124 -14.69 5.99 -15.53
CA GLY A 124 -14.39 6.24 -14.13
C GLY A 124 -12.94 6.69 -13.92
N LEU A 125 -11.98 6.04 -14.60
CA LEU A 125 -10.57 6.46 -14.57
C LEU A 125 -10.39 7.87 -15.12
N GLN A 126 -11.02 8.20 -16.27
CA GLN A 126 -10.94 9.54 -16.85
C GLN A 126 -11.49 10.63 -15.93
N ALA A 127 -12.62 10.36 -15.27
CA ALA A 127 -13.19 11.28 -14.28
C ALA A 127 -12.22 11.52 -13.10
N LYS A 128 -11.55 10.48 -12.63
CA LYS A 128 -10.56 10.56 -11.55
C LYS A 128 -9.30 11.31 -11.98
N LEU A 129 -8.76 11.05 -13.17
CA LEU A 129 -7.62 11.79 -13.74
C LEU A 129 -7.92 13.28 -13.88
N GLU A 130 -9.11 13.63 -14.34
CA GLU A 130 -9.53 15.04 -14.47
C GLU A 130 -9.67 15.69 -13.08
N ALA A 131 -10.21 14.97 -12.10
CA ALA A 131 -10.33 15.47 -10.73
C ALA A 131 -8.96 15.69 -10.06
N ALA A 132 -7.94 14.88 -10.39
CA ALA A 132 -6.57 15.01 -9.87
C ALA A 132 -5.77 16.13 -10.54
N ARG A 133 -6.15 16.56 -11.74
CA ARG A 133 -5.40 17.52 -12.58
C ARG A 133 -5.05 18.79 -11.80
N SER A 134 -3.78 19.12 -11.76
CA SER A 134 -3.22 20.33 -11.10
C SER A 134 -3.48 20.45 -9.60
N LYS A 135 -3.85 19.36 -8.92
CA LYS A 135 -4.11 19.35 -7.47
C LYS A 135 -3.05 18.58 -6.67
N CYS A 136 -2.31 17.69 -7.32
CA CYS A 136 -1.39 16.79 -6.64
C CYS A 136 -0.06 17.49 -6.29
N HIS A 137 0.42 17.28 -5.07
CA HIS A 137 1.70 17.79 -4.55
C HIS A 137 2.78 16.70 -4.52
N VAL A 138 2.41 15.44 -4.76
CA VAL A 138 3.27 14.27 -4.90
C VAL A 138 2.78 13.45 -6.08
N ASP A 139 3.54 12.45 -6.49
CA ASP A 139 3.12 11.55 -7.57
C ASP A 139 1.93 10.69 -7.15
N VAL A 140 0.97 10.52 -8.06
CA VAL A 140 -0.25 9.74 -7.83
C VAL A 140 -0.46 8.74 -8.96
N ALA A 141 -0.58 7.47 -8.59
CA ALA A 141 -1.03 6.39 -9.46
C ALA A 141 -2.43 5.88 -9.00
N PHE A 142 -3.03 4.98 -9.77
CA PHE A 142 -4.41 4.54 -9.53
C PHE A 142 -4.54 3.02 -9.61
N TRP A 143 -5.34 2.44 -8.70
CA TRP A 143 -5.88 1.10 -8.85
C TRP A 143 -7.16 1.10 -9.68
N GLY A 144 -7.34 0.08 -10.53
CA GLY A 144 -8.64 -0.27 -11.10
C GLY A 144 -9.44 -1.15 -10.11
N GLY A 145 -10.74 -1.26 -10.33
CA GLY A 145 -11.60 -2.13 -9.52
C GLY A 145 -12.04 -3.38 -10.28
N VAL A 146 -12.07 -4.53 -9.58
CA VAL A 146 -12.79 -5.74 -10.02
C VAL A 146 -14.10 -5.80 -9.27
N VAL A 147 -15.19 -5.73 -10.00
CA VAL A 147 -16.57 -5.84 -9.52
C VAL A 147 -17.34 -6.86 -10.38
N PRO A 148 -18.48 -7.39 -9.94
CA PRO A 148 -19.26 -8.34 -10.74
C PRO A 148 -19.53 -7.83 -12.16
N GLY A 149 -19.21 -8.66 -13.16
CA GLY A 149 -19.53 -8.40 -14.57
C GLY A 149 -18.58 -7.44 -15.31
N ASN A 150 -17.52 -6.88 -14.69
CA ASN A 150 -16.64 -5.93 -15.37
C ASN A 150 -15.34 -6.51 -15.94
N THR A 151 -15.26 -7.83 -16.11
CA THR A 151 -14.05 -8.50 -16.63
C THR A 151 -13.57 -7.91 -17.97
N GLY A 152 -14.49 -7.47 -18.83
CA GLY A 152 -14.16 -6.82 -20.11
C GLY A 152 -13.47 -5.46 -19.99
N GLU A 153 -13.57 -4.79 -18.83
CA GLU A 153 -12.95 -3.48 -18.56
C GLU A 153 -11.48 -3.62 -18.10
N LEU A 154 -11.06 -4.82 -17.62
CA LEU A 154 -9.74 -4.99 -16.98
C LEU A 154 -8.59 -4.74 -17.95
N GLY A 155 -8.66 -5.30 -19.15
CA GLY A 155 -7.65 -5.05 -20.19
C GLY A 155 -7.54 -3.57 -20.59
N PRO A 156 -8.65 -2.90 -20.95
CA PRO A 156 -8.66 -1.47 -21.22
C PRO A 156 -8.12 -0.61 -20.08
N LEU A 157 -8.52 -0.86 -18.83
CA LEU A 157 -8.03 -0.11 -17.66
C LEU A 157 -6.53 -0.30 -17.45
N PHE A 158 -6.03 -1.53 -17.59
CA PHE A 158 -4.61 -1.82 -17.46
C PHE A 158 -3.77 -1.13 -18.56
N ALA A 159 -4.26 -1.16 -19.80
CA ALA A 159 -3.65 -0.45 -20.92
C ALA A 159 -3.68 1.08 -20.75
N ALA A 160 -4.65 1.61 -20.00
CA ALA A 160 -4.74 3.03 -19.66
C ALA A 160 -3.84 3.44 -18.49
N GLY A 161 -3.12 2.49 -17.85
CA GLY A 161 -2.07 2.75 -16.88
C GLY A 161 -2.47 2.60 -15.41
N VAL A 162 -3.58 1.92 -15.07
CA VAL A 162 -3.77 1.49 -13.69
C VAL A 162 -2.71 0.47 -13.30
N VAL A 163 -2.18 0.55 -12.07
CA VAL A 163 -1.06 -0.30 -11.63
C VAL A 163 -1.46 -1.74 -11.29
N GLY A 164 -2.74 -1.99 -11.15
CA GLY A 164 -3.35 -3.27 -10.84
C GLY A 164 -4.80 -3.09 -10.43
N PHE A 165 -5.38 -4.06 -9.72
CA PHE A 165 -6.81 -4.05 -9.44
C PHE A 165 -7.12 -4.40 -7.99
N LYS A 166 -8.20 -3.80 -7.46
CA LYS A 166 -8.75 -4.05 -6.12
C LYS A 166 -10.09 -4.75 -6.21
N CYS A 167 -10.32 -5.71 -5.30
CA CYS A 167 -11.65 -6.24 -5.03
C CYS A 167 -11.93 -6.38 -3.53
N PHE A 168 -13.19 -6.62 -3.21
CA PHE A 168 -13.69 -6.99 -1.89
C PHE A 168 -14.39 -8.34 -1.99
N LEU A 169 -14.23 -9.21 -0.98
CA LEU A 169 -14.97 -10.47 -0.89
C LEU A 169 -16.20 -10.35 0.03
N VAL A 170 -16.32 -9.24 0.75
CA VAL A 170 -17.46 -8.83 1.57
C VAL A 170 -17.90 -7.44 1.14
N HIS A 171 -19.12 -7.01 1.49
CA HIS A 171 -19.63 -5.68 1.13
C HIS A 171 -18.63 -4.56 1.51
N SER A 172 -18.28 -3.73 0.54
CA SER A 172 -17.22 -2.70 0.66
C SER A 172 -17.58 -1.50 1.55
N GLY A 173 -18.85 -1.39 1.93
CA GLY A 173 -19.42 -0.22 2.62
C GLY A 173 -20.08 0.79 1.68
N VAL A 174 -19.91 0.65 0.37
CA VAL A 174 -20.50 1.54 -0.64
C VAL A 174 -21.13 0.72 -1.77
N ASP A 175 -22.34 1.08 -2.19
CA ASP A 175 -23.13 0.30 -3.15
C ASP A 175 -22.55 0.34 -4.57
N GLU A 176 -21.88 1.43 -4.93
CA GLU A 176 -21.25 1.58 -6.25
C GLU A 176 -19.99 0.72 -6.46
N PHE A 177 -19.52 0.04 -5.41
CA PHE A 177 -18.39 -0.90 -5.49
C PHE A 177 -18.77 -2.22 -4.81
N PRO A 178 -19.61 -3.05 -5.46
CA PRO A 178 -20.06 -4.31 -4.88
C PRO A 178 -18.92 -5.32 -4.75
N ASN A 179 -19.05 -6.21 -3.76
CA ASN A 179 -18.09 -7.30 -3.58
C ASN A 179 -18.24 -8.36 -4.67
N VAL A 180 -17.15 -9.10 -4.91
CA VAL A 180 -17.09 -10.24 -5.82
C VAL A 180 -17.27 -11.56 -5.09
N THR A 181 -17.77 -12.54 -5.82
CA THR A 181 -17.86 -13.94 -5.42
C THR A 181 -16.70 -14.74 -5.98
N GLU A 182 -16.55 -16.00 -5.56
CA GLU A 182 -15.60 -16.93 -6.20
C GLU A 182 -15.89 -17.08 -7.72
N SER A 183 -17.15 -17.07 -8.13
CA SER A 183 -17.54 -17.13 -9.55
C SER A 183 -17.02 -15.94 -10.35
N ASP A 184 -17.09 -14.73 -9.78
CA ASP A 184 -16.56 -13.52 -10.41
C ASP A 184 -15.03 -13.55 -10.48
N LEU A 185 -14.37 -14.01 -9.40
CA LEU A 185 -12.91 -14.17 -9.37
C LEU A 185 -12.43 -15.18 -10.42
N ARG A 186 -13.16 -16.28 -10.65
CA ARG A 186 -12.83 -17.26 -11.69
C ARG A 186 -12.94 -16.69 -13.10
N GLN A 187 -13.70 -15.62 -13.30
CA GLN A 187 -13.76 -14.90 -14.57
C GLN A 187 -12.64 -13.84 -14.68
N ALA A 188 -12.33 -13.15 -13.60
CA ALA A 188 -11.36 -12.06 -13.60
C ALA A 188 -9.90 -12.53 -13.55
N LEU A 189 -9.56 -13.53 -12.72
CA LEU A 189 -8.18 -13.97 -12.48
C LEU A 189 -7.43 -14.46 -13.73
N PRO A 190 -8.06 -15.21 -14.67
CA PRO A 190 -7.38 -15.58 -15.92
C PRO A 190 -6.95 -14.36 -16.74
N GLU A 191 -7.78 -13.31 -16.79
CA GLU A 191 -7.46 -12.08 -17.50
C GLU A 191 -6.34 -11.31 -16.77
N LEU A 192 -6.40 -11.19 -15.45
CA LEU A 192 -5.35 -10.55 -14.65
C LEU A 192 -4.00 -11.27 -14.78
N ALA A 193 -4.01 -12.61 -14.77
CA ALA A 193 -2.82 -13.41 -15.00
C ALA A 193 -2.24 -13.18 -16.40
N ARG A 194 -3.10 -13.15 -17.44
CA ARG A 194 -2.69 -12.84 -18.82
C ARG A 194 -2.06 -11.46 -18.95
N LEU A 195 -2.57 -10.48 -18.22
CA LEU A 195 -2.03 -9.11 -18.17
C LEU A 195 -0.75 -8.98 -17.32
N GLY A 196 -0.40 -10.00 -16.52
CA GLY A 196 0.68 -9.91 -15.53
C GLY A 196 0.35 -8.94 -14.37
N SER A 197 -0.93 -8.58 -14.23
CA SER A 197 -1.40 -7.61 -13.24
C SER A 197 -1.58 -8.24 -11.86
N VAL A 198 -1.51 -7.41 -10.81
CA VAL A 198 -1.79 -7.84 -9.43
C VAL A 198 -3.23 -7.55 -9.06
N LEU A 199 -3.86 -8.49 -8.32
CA LEU A 199 -5.13 -8.27 -7.64
C LEU A 199 -4.87 -8.05 -6.15
N ILE A 200 -5.21 -6.87 -5.63
CA ILE A 200 -5.20 -6.60 -4.20
C ILE A 200 -6.59 -6.84 -3.61
N VAL A 201 -6.68 -7.53 -2.49
CA VAL A 201 -7.92 -8.12 -2.00
C VAL A 201 -8.22 -7.71 -0.57
N HIS A 202 -9.37 -7.07 -0.33
CA HIS A 202 -9.98 -7.03 1.00
C HIS A 202 -10.51 -8.43 1.32
N ALA A 203 -9.72 -9.18 2.07
CA ALA A 203 -9.89 -10.62 2.24
C ALA A 203 -10.71 -10.96 3.48
N GLU A 204 -12.00 -10.73 3.46
CA GLU A 204 -12.99 -11.25 4.41
C GLU A 204 -14.14 -11.90 3.65
N VAL A 205 -14.57 -13.11 4.03
CA VAL A 205 -15.76 -13.74 3.45
C VAL A 205 -16.98 -13.53 4.34
N PRO A 206 -18.21 -13.41 3.77
CA PRO A 206 -19.41 -13.04 4.54
C PRO A 206 -19.88 -14.12 5.52
N GLY A 207 -19.70 -15.40 5.20
CA GLY A 207 -20.27 -16.51 5.99
C GLY A 207 -19.97 -16.46 7.50
N PRO A 208 -18.70 -16.40 7.93
CA PRO A 208 -18.36 -16.29 9.35
C PRO A 208 -18.90 -15.01 10.01
N ILE A 209 -18.96 -13.89 9.28
CA ILE A 209 -19.51 -12.61 9.78
C ILE A 209 -21.01 -12.73 10.01
N GLU A 210 -21.75 -13.29 9.04
CA GLU A 210 -23.19 -13.53 9.15
C GLU A 210 -23.52 -14.49 10.31
N ALA A 211 -22.73 -15.55 10.45
CA ALA A 211 -22.88 -16.50 11.56
C ALA A 211 -22.63 -15.81 12.91
N ALA A 212 -21.59 -14.99 13.02
CA ALA A 212 -21.29 -14.24 14.23
C ALA A 212 -22.40 -13.24 14.58
N CYS A 213 -22.91 -12.50 13.59
CA CYS A 213 -24.02 -11.55 13.79
C CYS A 213 -25.35 -12.22 14.16
N SER A 214 -25.55 -13.47 13.75
CA SER A 214 -26.75 -14.25 14.04
C SER A 214 -26.70 -15.03 15.36
N ALA A 215 -25.55 -15.07 16.03
CA ALA A 215 -25.34 -15.83 17.26
C ALA A 215 -26.12 -15.21 18.46
N PRO A 216 -26.60 -16.01 19.42
CA PRO A 216 -27.37 -15.51 20.56
C PRO A 216 -26.64 -14.45 21.39
N HIS A 217 -25.33 -14.44 21.42
CA HIS A 217 -24.47 -13.47 22.10
C HIS A 217 -24.13 -12.22 21.25
N ALA A 218 -24.60 -12.14 20.00
CA ALA A 218 -24.39 -10.98 19.13
C ALA A 218 -25.14 -9.72 19.60
N ALA A 219 -26.11 -9.85 20.50
CA ALA A 219 -26.90 -8.75 21.07
C ALA A 219 -26.15 -7.94 22.15
N GLY A 220 -24.85 -7.66 21.94
CA GLY A 220 -24.06 -6.80 22.82
C GLY A 220 -24.39 -5.31 22.66
N ASP A 221 -23.93 -4.49 23.61
CA ASP A 221 -24.04 -3.03 23.50
C ASP A 221 -23.19 -2.54 22.32
N ALA A 222 -23.81 -1.92 21.33
CA ALA A 222 -23.12 -1.36 20.15
C ALA A 222 -22.06 -0.30 20.51
N ARG A 223 -22.08 0.24 21.74
CA ARG A 223 -21.06 1.15 22.29
C ARG A 223 -19.85 0.42 22.87
N CYS A 224 -19.90 -0.90 22.95
CA CYS A 224 -18.76 -1.71 23.38
C CYS A 224 -17.96 -2.15 22.15
N TYR A 225 -16.66 -1.81 22.14
CA TYR A 225 -15.78 -2.20 21.04
C TYR A 225 -15.65 -3.73 20.89
N GLU A 226 -15.75 -4.48 21.96
CA GLU A 226 -15.76 -5.95 21.95
C GLU A 226 -16.94 -6.51 21.14
N THR A 227 -18.12 -5.84 21.18
CA THR A 227 -19.27 -6.22 20.34
C THR A 227 -18.93 -6.13 18.85
N PHE A 228 -18.22 -5.07 18.45
CA PHE A 228 -17.75 -4.92 17.09
C PHE A 228 -16.72 -6.00 16.71
N LEU A 229 -15.74 -6.27 17.58
CA LEU A 229 -14.74 -7.32 17.33
C LEU A 229 -15.36 -8.70 17.17
N ASN A 230 -16.33 -9.04 18.04
CA ASN A 230 -17.03 -10.32 17.99
C ASN A 230 -17.90 -10.48 16.73
N ALA A 231 -18.36 -9.38 16.15
CA ALA A 231 -19.10 -9.38 14.88
C ALA A 231 -18.19 -9.61 13.64
N ARG A 232 -16.87 -9.50 13.79
CA ARG A 232 -15.89 -9.72 12.72
C ARG A 232 -14.83 -10.74 13.14
N PRO A 233 -15.18 -12.04 13.16
CA PRO A 233 -14.29 -13.10 13.62
C PRO A 233 -13.12 -13.31 12.63
N ARG A 234 -11.94 -13.65 13.14
CA ARG A 234 -10.73 -13.95 12.34
C ARG A 234 -10.98 -14.99 11.24
N ALA A 235 -11.89 -15.93 11.49
CA ALA A 235 -12.26 -16.94 10.50
C ALA A 235 -12.70 -16.35 9.16
N ALA A 236 -13.29 -15.14 9.16
CA ALA A 236 -13.67 -14.47 7.91
C ALA A 236 -12.46 -14.16 7.03
N GLU A 237 -11.36 -13.71 7.64
CA GLU A 237 -10.09 -13.43 6.96
C GLU A 237 -9.35 -14.73 6.61
N ASP A 238 -9.26 -15.67 7.54
CA ASP A 238 -8.55 -16.93 7.33
C ASP A 238 -9.13 -17.75 6.17
N GLU A 239 -10.46 -17.80 6.06
CA GLU A 239 -11.14 -18.47 4.94
C GLU A 239 -10.93 -17.74 3.62
N ALA A 240 -10.96 -16.40 3.63
CA ALA A 240 -10.67 -15.59 2.46
C ALA A 240 -9.22 -15.77 1.97
N VAL A 241 -8.24 -15.80 2.89
CA VAL A 241 -6.84 -16.06 2.55
C VAL A 241 -6.67 -17.45 1.91
N LYS A 242 -7.30 -18.49 2.48
CA LYS A 242 -7.30 -19.84 1.90
C LYS A 242 -7.88 -19.86 0.50
N LEU A 243 -9.02 -19.17 0.29
CA LEU A 243 -9.64 -19.02 -1.02
C LEU A 243 -8.67 -18.38 -2.03
N MET A 244 -8.05 -17.26 -1.65
CA MET A 244 -7.14 -16.53 -2.54
C MET A 244 -5.87 -17.31 -2.85
N ILE A 245 -5.28 -18.02 -1.88
CA ILE A 245 -4.13 -18.91 -2.12
C ILE A 245 -4.48 -20.00 -3.15
N ARG A 246 -5.65 -20.61 -3.01
CA ARG A 246 -6.13 -21.66 -3.92
C ARG A 246 -6.29 -21.09 -5.34
N LEU A 247 -7.01 -19.99 -5.49
CA LEU A 247 -7.28 -19.38 -6.80
C LEU A 247 -6.01 -18.81 -7.44
N ALA A 248 -5.14 -18.16 -6.67
CA ALA A 248 -3.85 -17.69 -7.17
C ALA A 248 -3.01 -18.85 -7.75
N GLY A 249 -3.05 -20.00 -7.08
CA GLY A 249 -2.36 -21.19 -7.57
C GLY A 249 -3.00 -21.83 -8.79
N GLU A 250 -4.33 -21.83 -8.87
CA GLU A 250 -5.08 -22.40 -9.98
C GLU A 250 -4.86 -21.61 -11.28
N PHE A 251 -4.85 -20.28 -11.19
CA PHE A 251 -4.76 -19.39 -12.35
C PHE A 251 -3.37 -18.78 -12.59
N GLY A 252 -2.38 -19.04 -11.71
CA GLY A 252 -1.06 -18.41 -11.82
C GLY A 252 -1.10 -16.88 -11.62
N ALA A 253 -2.09 -16.38 -10.90
CA ALA A 253 -2.33 -14.95 -10.73
C ALA A 253 -1.51 -14.38 -9.58
N ARG A 254 -1.09 -13.10 -9.72
CA ARG A 254 -0.48 -12.33 -8.64
C ARG A 254 -1.57 -11.78 -7.72
N VAL A 255 -1.46 -12.06 -6.42
CA VAL A 255 -2.43 -11.63 -5.41
C VAL A 255 -1.73 -10.95 -4.25
N HIS A 256 -2.32 -9.87 -3.72
CA HIS A 256 -1.89 -9.20 -2.51
C HIS A 256 -3.05 -9.12 -1.51
N ILE A 257 -2.84 -9.60 -0.30
CA ILE A 257 -3.80 -9.49 0.79
C ILE A 257 -3.56 -8.16 1.50
N VAL A 258 -4.53 -7.25 1.43
CA VAL A 258 -4.41 -5.94 2.08
C VAL A 258 -4.82 -6.02 3.55
N HIS A 259 -4.27 -5.12 4.39
CA HIS A 259 -4.57 -4.95 5.83
C HIS A 259 -4.77 -6.28 6.57
N HIS A 260 -3.87 -7.25 6.35
CA HIS A 260 -3.91 -8.56 6.99
C HIS A 260 -3.81 -8.44 8.52
N SER A 261 -4.77 -9.03 9.22
CA SER A 261 -4.95 -8.85 10.67
C SER A 261 -4.78 -10.15 11.45
N SER A 262 -5.11 -11.31 10.85
CA SER A 262 -5.10 -12.59 11.54
C SER A 262 -3.74 -13.26 11.51
N ALA A 263 -3.10 -13.43 12.68
CA ALA A 263 -1.89 -14.23 12.78
C ALA A 263 -2.11 -15.72 12.47
N ASP A 264 -3.37 -16.19 12.53
CA ASP A 264 -3.71 -17.60 12.30
C ASP A 264 -3.50 -18.00 10.82
N ALA A 265 -3.59 -17.02 9.89
CA ALA A 265 -3.32 -17.26 8.46
C ALA A 265 -1.83 -17.13 8.06
N LEU A 266 -0.93 -16.63 8.93
CA LEU A 266 0.49 -16.48 8.62
C LEU A 266 1.17 -17.78 8.15
N PRO A 267 0.95 -18.96 8.78
CA PRO A 267 1.53 -20.21 8.29
C PRO A 267 1.09 -20.56 6.87
N LEU A 268 -0.13 -20.21 6.48
CA LEU A 268 -0.63 -20.43 5.13
C LEU A 268 0.07 -19.52 4.11
N LEU A 269 0.29 -18.24 4.47
CA LEU A 269 1.04 -17.30 3.64
C LEU A 269 2.49 -17.76 3.44
N GLN A 270 3.16 -18.21 4.51
CA GLN A 270 4.53 -18.76 4.44
C GLN A 270 4.61 -19.98 3.51
N GLN A 271 3.69 -20.93 3.67
CA GLN A 271 3.63 -22.13 2.82
C GLN A 271 3.38 -21.76 1.37
N ALA A 272 2.47 -20.84 1.09
CA ALA A 272 2.17 -20.38 -0.25
C ALA A 272 3.38 -19.72 -0.91
N LYS A 273 4.10 -18.84 -0.20
CA LYS A 273 5.34 -18.22 -0.68
C LYS A 273 6.44 -19.26 -0.92
N ALA A 274 6.65 -20.20 0.00
CA ALA A 274 7.61 -21.29 -0.14
C ALA A 274 7.30 -22.21 -1.35
N ALA A 275 6.02 -22.34 -1.70
CA ALA A 275 5.57 -23.06 -2.89
C ALA A 275 5.65 -22.23 -4.19
N GLY A 276 6.29 -21.04 -4.16
CA GLY A 276 6.48 -20.18 -5.32
C GLY A 276 5.20 -19.45 -5.78
N ARG A 277 4.17 -19.33 -4.91
CA ARG A 277 2.98 -18.55 -5.23
C ARG A 277 3.33 -17.05 -5.20
N GLN A 278 2.80 -16.31 -6.15
CA GLN A 278 2.96 -14.84 -6.20
C GLN A 278 1.95 -14.17 -5.27
N LEU A 279 2.20 -14.29 -3.96
CA LEU A 279 1.34 -13.80 -2.89
C LEU A 279 2.12 -12.89 -1.96
N THR A 280 1.55 -11.72 -1.64
CA THR A 280 2.09 -10.73 -0.71
C THR A 280 1.02 -10.29 0.30
N ALA A 281 1.39 -9.64 1.40
CA ALA A 281 0.46 -9.15 2.42
C ALA A 281 0.98 -7.91 3.15
N GLU A 282 0.06 -7.12 3.75
CA GLU A 282 0.33 -5.96 4.60
C GLU A 282 -0.45 -6.02 5.93
N ILE A 283 -0.05 -5.28 6.98
CA ILE A 283 -0.47 -5.46 8.38
C ILE A 283 -1.58 -4.51 8.87
N ARG A 284 -2.42 -5.05 9.86
CA ARG A 284 -3.35 -4.30 10.73
C ARG A 284 -3.65 -5.07 12.04
N GLU A 285 -3.57 -4.49 13.30
CA GLU A 285 -4.13 -4.88 14.63
C GLU A 285 -3.23 -5.31 15.81
N ARG A 286 -3.79 -5.17 17.07
CA ARG A 286 -3.05 -5.09 18.36
C ARG A 286 -2.71 -6.42 19.05
N GLU A 287 -3.60 -7.42 19.13
CA GLU A 287 -3.35 -8.66 19.90
C GLU A 287 -2.45 -9.66 19.17
N ASN A 288 -2.46 -9.63 17.84
CA ASN A 288 -1.52 -10.36 17.00
C ASN A 288 -0.26 -9.54 16.69
N ARG A 289 -0.15 -8.32 17.25
CA ARG A 289 0.85 -7.33 16.87
C ARG A 289 2.27 -7.89 16.86
N GLU A 290 2.66 -8.61 17.91
CA GLU A 290 4.03 -9.12 17.99
C GLU A 290 4.29 -10.24 16.97
N GLN A 291 3.29 -11.07 16.68
CA GLN A 291 3.39 -12.09 15.62
C GLN A 291 3.46 -11.46 14.23
N LEU A 292 2.72 -10.37 14.00
CA LEU A 292 2.76 -9.61 12.76
C LEU A 292 4.10 -8.88 12.59
N TRP A 293 4.68 -8.30 13.67
CA TRP A 293 6.04 -7.75 13.63
C TRP A 293 7.09 -8.82 13.31
N GLN A 294 6.95 -10.01 13.88
CA GLN A 294 7.82 -11.13 13.52
C GLN A 294 7.67 -11.53 12.07
N ALA A 295 6.42 -11.60 11.57
CA ALA A 295 6.12 -11.92 10.18
C ALA A 295 6.64 -10.87 9.19
N LEU A 296 6.68 -9.60 9.59
CA LEU A 296 7.31 -8.52 8.83
C LEU A 296 8.83 -8.68 8.82
N SER A 297 9.43 -9.05 9.96
CA SER A 297 10.88 -9.29 10.08
C SER A 297 11.37 -10.47 9.26
N ASP A 298 10.59 -11.56 9.19
CA ASP A 298 10.97 -12.78 8.47
C ASP A 298 10.49 -12.78 6.99
N GLY A 299 9.84 -11.72 6.55
CA GLY A 299 9.37 -11.56 5.17
C GLY A 299 8.11 -12.34 4.81
N THR A 300 7.39 -12.90 5.79
CA THR A 300 6.04 -13.45 5.58
C THR A 300 5.08 -12.34 5.18
N ILE A 301 5.20 -11.18 5.82
CA ILE A 301 4.56 -9.93 5.43
C ILE A 301 5.60 -9.05 4.73
N ASP A 302 5.21 -8.37 3.68
CA ASP A 302 6.14 -7.71 2.78
C ASP A 302 6.32 -6.21 3.06
N MET A 303 5.27 -5.53 3.56
CA MET A 303 5.25 -4.08 3.65
C MET A 303 4.29 -3.55 4.70
N VAL A 304 4.40 -2.25 4.96
CA VAL A 304 3.44 -1.48 5.78
C VAL A 304 2.97 -0.28 4.97
N VAL A 305 1.66 -0.11 4.84
CA VAL A 305 1.01 1.01 4.17
C VAL A 305 0.03 1.70 5.11
N SER A 306 -0.52 2.85 4.70
CA SER A 306 -1.30 3.67 5.64
C SER A 306 -2.75 3.22 5.82
N ASP A 307 -3.36 2.62 4.81
CA ASP A 307 -4.81 2.45 4.70
C ASP A 307 -5.54 3.77 5.04
N HIS A 308 -4.99 4.88 4.50
CA HIS A 308 -5.56 6.22 4.71
C HIS A 308 -6.98 6.28 4.14
N SER A 309 -7.96 6.34 5.03
CA SER A 309 -9.37 6.27 4.67
C SER A 309 -10.19 7.25 5.54
N PRO A 310 -10.01 8.56 5.33
CA PRO A 310 -10.70 9.60 6.10
C PRO A 310 -12.19 9.67 5.75
N CYS A 311 -12.97 10.13 6.70
CA CYS A 311 -14.38 10.48 6.52
C CYS A 311 -14.76 11.68 7.41
N PRO A 312 -15.87 12.37 7.13
CA PRO A 312 -16.40 13.41 8.00
C PRO A 312 -16.63 12.91 9.44
N PRO A 313 -16.38 13.75 10.46
CA PRO A 313 -16.49 13.37 11.87
C PRO A 313 -17.87 12.82 12.28
N GLU A 314 -18.93 13.23 11.59
CA GLU A 314 -20.31 12.79 11.84
C GLU A 314 -20.48 11.30 11.57
N MET A 315 -19.78 10.75 10.58
CA MET A 315 -19.80 9.33 10.23
C MET A 315 -19.11 8.45 11.27
N LYS A 316 -18.34 9.02 12.19
CA LYS A 316 -17.73 8.28 13.32
C LYS A 316 -18.70 7.99 14.47
N CYS A 317 -19.95 8.40 14.35
CA CYS A 317 -21.00 8.16 15.34
C CYS A 317 -20.61 8.56 16.79
N ARG A 318 -19.74 9.58 16.97
CA ARG A 318 -19.14 9.97 18.25
C ARG A 318 -20.18 10.34 19.31
N GLN A 319 -21.35 10.87 18.90
CA GLN A 319 -22.43 11.25 19.82
C GLN A 319 -23.16 10.04 20.39
N THR A 320 -23.35 9.00 19.59
CA THR A 320 -24.04 7.76 20.00
C THR A 320 -23.07 6.73 20.55
N GLY A 321 -21.80 6.79 20.18
CA GLY A 321 -20.77 5.80 20.51
C GLY A 321 -20.98 4.45 19.83
N ASP A 322 -21.80 4.39 18.78
CA ASP A 322 -22.20 3.16 18.10
C ASP A 322 -21.08 2.69 17.15
N PHE A 323 -20.29 1.71 17.57
CA PHE A 323 -19.21 1.11 16.78
C PHE A 323 -19.71 0.31 15.57
N MET A 324 -20.95 -0.21 15.63
CA MET A 324 -21.50 -1.00 14.52
C MET A 324 -21.91 -0.13 13.32
N LYS A 325 -22.21 1.16 13.57
CA LYS A 325 -22.58 2.14 12.53
C LYS A 325 -21.45 3.09 12.16
N ALA A 326 -20.43 3.19 13.02
CA ALA A 326 -19.32 4.10 12.77
C ALA A 326 -18.57 3.69 11.51
N TRP A 327 -18.35 4.65 10.61
CA TRP A 327 -17.52 4.42 9.43
C TRP A 327 -16.08 4.09 9.87
N GLY A 328 -15.51 3.03 9.30
CA GLY A 328 -14.13 2.62 9.53
C GLY A 328 -13.11 3.62 9.02
N GLY A 329 -11.83 3.23 9.04
CA GLY A 329 -10.73 4.01 8.50
C GLY A 329 -10.26 5.19 9.37
N ILE A 330 -9.07 5.67 9.09
CA ILE A 330 -8.40 6.76 9.83
C ILE A 330 -7.63 7.65 8.86
N SER A 331 -7.33 8.88 9.28
CA SER A 331 -6.42 9.80 8.61
C SER A 331 -4.98 9.50 9.04
N SER A 332 -4.31 8.58 8.35
CA SER A 332 -3.03 7.97 8.76
C SER A 332 -1.84 8.40 7.90
N LEU A 333 -2.07 8.92 6.69
CA LEU A 333 -1.05 9.14 5.66
C LEU A 333 0.16 9.96 6.16
N GLN A 334 -0.08 11.09 6.83
CA GLN A 334 0.97 11.93 7.39
C GLN A 334 1.70 11.26 8.57
N LEU A 335 1.05 10.32 9.27
CA LEU A 335 1.54 9.76 10.53
C LEU A 335 2.23 8.40 10.35
N ARG A 336 2.18 7.80 9.16
CA ARG A 336 2.69 6.44 8.91
C ARG A 336 4.14 6.28 9.35
N LEU A 337 5.05 7.13 8.86
CA LEU A 337 6.47 7.05 9.18
C LEU A 337 6.75 7.15 10.69
N PRO A 338 6.31 8.21 11.41
CA PRO A 338 6.60 8.32 12.84
C PRO A 338 5.98 7.19 13.67
N VAL A 339 4.77 6.73 13.34
CA VAL A 339 4.13 5.61 14.05
C VAL A 339 4.91 4.31 13.85
N VAL A 340 5.24 3.98 12.61
CA VAL A 340 5.98 2.74 12.29
C VAL A 340 7.40 2.79 12.88
N TRP A 341 8.10 3.93 12.74
CA TRP A 341 9.46 4.07 13.29
C TRP A 341 9.51 3.96 14.81
N THR A 342 8.57 4.58 15.51
CA THR A 342 8.50 4.51 16.97
C THR A 342 8.42 3.06 17.46
N GLU A 343 7.58 2.25 16.84
CA GLU A 343 7.41 0.84 17.19
C GLU A 343 8.57 -0.03 16.68
N ALA A 344 9.06 0.21 15.47
CA ALA A 344 10.16 -0.55 14.85
C ALA A 344 11.47 -0.37 15.62
N SER A 345 11.83 0.87 15.97
CA SER A 345 13.07 1.18 16.68
C SER A 345 13.14 0.53 18.06
N THR A 346 12.03 0.43 18.80
CA THR A 346 11.97 -0.25 20.09
C THR A 346 12.16 -1.77 19.99
N ARG A 347 11.94 -2.34 18.80
CA ARG A 347 12.15 -3.76 18.48
C ARG A 347 13.49 -4.05 17.82
N GLY A 348 14.35 -3.05 17.69
CA GLY A 348 15.70 -3.20 17.13
C GLY A 348 15.74 -3.22 15.60
N HIS A 349 14.66 -2.86 14.92
CA HIS A 349 14.68 -2.70 13.47
C HIS A 349 15.42 -1.43 13.05
N SER A 350 16.01 -1.49 11.87
CA SER A 350 16.84 -0.45 11.31
C SER A 350 16.08 0.45 10.33
N LEU A 351 16.69 1.58 9.97
CA LEU A 351 16.20 2.43 8.87
C LEU A 351 16.26 1.72 7.51
N SER A 352 17.14 0.73 7.36
CA SER A 352 17.19 -0.12 6.16
C SER A 352 15.93 -0.98 6.05
N ASP A 353 15.43 -1.52 7.16
CA ASP A 353 14.18 -2.28 7.20
C ASP A 353 13.00 -1.37 6.84
N LEU A 354 12.99 -0.13 7.35
CA LEU A 354 11.96 0.85 6.99
C LEU A 354 11.97 1.17 5.50
N ALA A 355 13.15 1.39 4.91
CA ALA A 355 13.24 1.64 3.47
C ALA A 355 12.72 0.47 2.64
N GLU A 356 12.94 -0.76 3.11
CA GLU A 356 12.33 -1.95 2.49
C GLU A 356 10.81 -1.91 2.59
N TRP A 357 10.26 -1.76 3.80
CA TRP A 357 8.83 -1.90 4.08
C TRP A 357 7.97 -0.73 3.61
N LEU A 358 8.53 0.48 3.58
CA LEU A 358 7.78 1.72 3.30
C LEU A 358 8.10 2.34 1.93
N CYS A 359 9.21 1.91 1.28
CA CYS A 359 9.62 2.48 0.01
C CYS A 359 9.69 1.40 -1.08
N ARG A 360 10.62 0.42 -0.97
CA ARG A 360 10.89 -0.54 -2.04
C ARG A 360 9.76 -1.54 -2.26
N ALA A 361 9.31 -2.22 -1.22
CA ALA A 361 8.28 -3.26 -1.37
C ALA A 361 6.94 -2.70 -1.89
N PRO A 362 6.43 -1.54 -1.41
CA PRO A 362 5.26 -0.91 -2.02
C PRO A 362 5.48 -0.50 -3.49
N ALA A 363 6.67 0.04 -3.84
CA ALA A 363 6.99 0.37 -5.23
C ALA A 363 6.95 -0.88 -6.12
N GLN A 364 7.50 -2.00 -5.63
CA GLN A 364 7.49 -3.28 -6.34
C GLN A 364 6.08 -3.85 -6.53
N LEU A 365 5.22 -3.76 -5.50
CA LEU A 365 3.81 -4.17 -5.62
C LEU A 365 3.11 -3.43 -6.76
N ALA A 366 3.33 -2.12 -6.85
CA ALA A 366 2.73 -1.26 -7.86
C ALA A 366 3.46 -1.30 -9.24
N GLY A 367 4.55 -2.07 -9.38
CA GLY A 367 5.36 -2.11 -10.62
C GLY A 367 6.11 -0.80 -10.91
N LEU A 368 6.42 -0.02 -9.86
CA LEU A 368 7.12 1.27 -9.95
C LEU A 368 8.60 1.17 -9.54
N ASP A 369 9.08 -0.02 -9.20
CA ASP A 369 10.39 -0.31 -8.60
C ASP A 369 11.59 -0.08 -9.53
N GLN A 370 11.35 0.28 -10.79
CA GLN A 370 12.39 0.73 -11.73
C GLN A 370 12.65 2.24 -11.64
N ARG A 371 11.81 2.97 -10.90
CA ARG A 371 11.88 4.44 -10.79
C ARG A 371 11.72 4.94 -9.36
N LYS A 372 11.05 4.19 -8.48
CA LYS A 372 10.66 4.60 -7.12
C LYS A 372 11.19 3.62 -6.07
N GLY A 373 11.31 4.08 -4.84
CA GLY A 373 11.61 3.23 -3.69
C GLY A 373 13.09 2.96 -3.44
N ALA A 374 14.01 3.60 -4.17
CA ALA A 374 15.46 3.49 -3.95
C ALA A 374 16.21 4.78 -4.33
N ILE A 375 17.33 5.04 -3.66
CA ILE A 375 18.30 6.08 -4.08
C ILE A 375 19.33 5.41 -4.98
N ALA A 376 19.10 5.46 -6.27
CA ALA A 376 19.97 4.86 -7.29
C ALA A 376 19.96 5.67 -8.59
N ALA A 377 21.04 5.60 -9.37
CA ALA A 377 21.09 6.27 -10.66
C ALA A 377 19.98 5.75 -11.61
N GLY A 378 19.29 6.66 -12.29
CA GLY A 378 18.14 6.39 -13.15
C GLY A 378 16.78 6.44 -12.45
N TYR A 379 16.76 6.53 -11.12
CA TYR A 379 15.53 6.68 -10.33
C TYR A 379 15.09 8.14 -10.24
N ASP A 380 13.81 8.35 -10.00
CA ASP A 380 13.27 9.66 -9.68
C ASP A 380 13.93 10.18 -8.39
N ALA A 381 14.18 11.48 -8.33
CA ALA A 381 14.80 12.11 -7.15
C ALA A 381 13.79 12.32 -6.01
N ASP A 382 13.07 11.28 -5.69
CA ASP A 382 12.14 11.21 -4.58
C ASP A 382 12.91 10.87 -3.29
N ILE A 383 13.24 11.92 -2.51
CA ILE A 383 14.14 11.84 -1.34
C ILE A 383 13.53 12.62 -0.17
#